data_839fb1843e69a7ef9e48808e142da07d
#
_entry.id   839fb1843e69a7ef9e48808e142da07d
#
_cell.length_a   1.000
_cell.length_b   1.000
_cell.length_c   1.000
_cell.angle_alpha   90.00
_cell.angle_beta   90.00
_cell.angle_gamma   90.00
#
_symmetry.space_group_name_H-M   'P 1'
#
loop_
_entity.id
_entity.type
_entity.pdbx_description
1 polymer ?
#
loop_
_entity_poly.entity_id
_entity_poly.type
_entity_poly.pdbx_seq_one_letter_code
_entity_poly.pdbx_strand_id
1 'polypeptide(L)'
;MTYRKGTKERQAQTGGASLISAALMTLMVNARHLFYGISMLERYKDTKPYKPYLIFALTDETYSLVCSGDVPEGVEEKKYFFLVSLLNQIYWVIGSVMGSVLGSVLNINTEGIDFSMTALFLVVFTEQWMSTKDHRSAVAGVAASVICLLIFGASAFLIPSMISITVILTLMRGSKKTESSQMTA
;
A
#
# COMPACT_ATOMS: atom_id res chain seq x y z
N MET A 1 25.96 45.23 2.31
CA MET A 1 25.05 44.61 3.31
C MET A 1 23.81 43.98 2.71
N THR A 2 23.62 44.01 1.40
CA THR A 2 22.45 43.54 0.63
C THR A 2 22.52 42.06 0.21
N TYR A 3 23.74 41.46 0.17
CA TYR A 3 23.90 40.07 -0.30
C TYR A 3 23.42 38.98 0.69
N ARG A 4 23.39 39.30 1.98
CA ARG A 4 22.99 38.33 3.04
C ARG A 4 21.49 38.15 3.21
N LYS A 5 20.67 39.08 2.68
CA LYS A 5 19.21 39.03 2.80
C LYS A 5 18.60 38.08 1.76
N GLY A 6 19.12 38.09 0.54
CA GLY A 6 18.62 37.23 -0.53
C GLY A 6 18.88 35.72 -0.34
N THR A 7 19.94 35.34 0.40
CA THR A 7 20.23 33.93 0.70
C THR A 7 19.28 33.37 1.76
N LYS A 8 18.89 34.17 2.77
CA LYS A 8 17.91 33.72 3.78
C LYS A 8 16.49 33.59 3.22
N GLU A 9 16.10 34.49 2.33
CA GLU A 9 14.79 34.41 1.66
C GLU A 9 14.74 33.23 0.68
N ARG A 10 15.80 32.95 -0.05
CA ARG A 10 15.89 31.73 -0.90
C ARG A 10 15.90 30.45 -0.08
N GLN A 11 16.59 30.40 1.07
CA GLN A 11 16.57 29.25 1.96
C GLN A 11 15.20 29.03 2.60
N ALA A 12 14.48 30.09 2.95
CA ALA A 12 13.13 29.98 3.45
C ALA A 12 12.13 29.49 2.39
N GLN A 13 12.27 29.98 1.15
CA GLN A 13 11.44 29.53 0.02
C GLN A 13 11.74 28.07 -0.39
N THR A 14 13.03 27.68 -0.42
CA THR A 14 13.42 26.29 -0.69
C THR A 14 13.03 25.34 0.45
N GLY A 15 13.11 25.79 1.71
CA GLY A 15 12.69 25.01 2.86
C GLY A 15 11.19 24.75 2.87
N GLY A 16 10.37 25.74 2.57
CA GLY A 16 8.92 25.59 2.46
C GLY A 16 8.48 24.69 1.29
N ALA A 17 9.09 24.87 0.13
CA ALA A 17 8.86 24.00 -1.02
C ALA A 17 9.32 22.57 -0.74
N SER A 18 10.43 22.38 -0.04
CA SER A 18 10.93 21.06 0.38
C SER A 18 9.98 20.37 1.38
N LEU A 19 9.42 21.09 2.34
CA LEU A 19 8.45 20.53 3.31
C LEU A 19 7.13 20.15 2.63
N ILE A 20 6.62 20.97 1.75
CA ILE A 20 5.41 20.67 0.97
C ILE A 20 5.65 19.47 0.06
N SER A 21 6.78 19.43 -0.63
CA SER A 21 7.16 18.29 -1.48
C SER A 21 7.30 17.01 -0.67
N ALA A 22 7.93 17.08 0.50
CA ALA A 22 8.05 15.93 1.40
C ALA A 22 6.67 15.47 1.91
N ALA A 23 5.80 16.39 2.30
CA ALA A 23 4.44 16.07 2.74
C ALA A 23 3.60 15.43 1.61
N LEU A 24 3.69 15.98 0.40
CA LEU A 24 3.02 15.41 -0.78
C LEU A 24 3.57 14.02 -1.12
N MET A 25 4.89 13.83 -1.13
CA MET A 25 5.48 12.50 -1.35
C MET A 25 5.04 11.50 -0.27
N THR A 26 5.06 11.91 1.00
CA THR A 26 4.58 11.06 2.10
C THR A 26 3.12 10.69 1.92
N LEU A 27 2.26 11.65 1.56
CA LEU A 27 0.86 11.39 1.27
C LEU A 27 0.70 10.43 0.08
N MET A 28 1.46 10.65 -0.99
CA MET A 28 1.41 9.79 -2.19
C MET A 28 1.80 8.34 -1.88
N VAL A 29 2.89 8.15 -1.14
CA VAL A 29 3.36 6.80 -0.76
C VAL A 29 2.36 6.12 0.18
N ASN A 30 1.77 6.88 1.11
CA ASN A 30 0.82 6.34 2.08
C ASN A 30 -0.62 6.24 1.56
N ALA A 31 -0.94 6.80 0.39
CA ALA A 31 -2.29 6.73 -0.20
C ALA A 31 -2.77 5.29 -0.37
N ARG A 32 -1.88 4.35 -0.67
CA ARG A 32 -2.20 2.91 -0.76
C ARG A 32 -2.82 2.34 0.52
N HIS A 33 -2.40 2.80 1.71
CA HIS A 33 -2.96 2.35 2.98
C HIS A 33 -4.44 2.74 3.14
N LEU A 34 -4.86 3.87 2.57
CA LEU A 34 -6.27 4.25 2.53
C LEU A 34 -7.11 3.24 1.73
N PHE A 35 -6.59 2.78 0.59
CA PHE A 35 -7.27 1.79 -0.24
C PHE A 35 -7.33 0.42 0.44
N TYR A 36 -6.25 -0.01 1.09
CA TYR A 36 -6.28 -1.24 1.91
C TYR A 36 -7.30 -1.13 3.03
N GLY A 37 -7.29 -0.02 3.78
CA GLY A 37 -8.25 0.25 4.85
C GLY A 37 -9.69 0.17 4.35
N ILE A 38 -10.01 0.81 3.22
CA ILE A 38 -11.35 0.79 2.62
C ILE A 38 -11.74 -0.64 2.20
N SER A 39 -10.83 -1.38 1.57
CA SER A 39 -11.12 -2.74 1.10
C SER A 39 -11.36 -3.73 2.26
N MET A 40 -10.74 -3.49 3.41
CA MET A 40 -10.87 -4.33 4.61
C MET A 40 -12.01 -3.91 5.56
N LEU A 41 -12.70 -2.78 5.30
CA LEU A 41 -13.77 -2.28 6.15
C LEU A 41 -14.91 -3.29 6.35
N GLU A 42 -15.32 -3.96 5.28
CA GLU A 42 -16.38 -4.97 5.30
C GLU A 42 -15.91 -6.21 6.07
N ARG A 43 -14.67 -6.65 5.81
CA ARG A 43 -14.09 -7.81 6.46
C ARG A 43 -13.88 -7.62 7.96
N TYR A 44 -13.52 -6.42 8.38
CA TYR A 44 -13.36 -6.07 9.79
C TYR A 44 -14.67 -5.61 10.47
N LYS A 45 -15.84 -5.81 9.84
CA LYS A 45 -17.12 -5.36 10.37
C LYS A 45 -17.42 -5.97 11.73
N ASP A 46 -17.19 -7.25 11.88
CA ASP A 46 -17.53 -8.03 13.08
C ASP A 46 -16.38 -8.14 14.08
N THR A 47 -15.26 -7.46 13.85
CA THR A 47 -14.07 -7.51 14.71
C THR A 47 -14.07 -6.51 15.87
N LYS A 48 -15.21 -5.87 16.18
CA LYS A 48 -15.30 -4.99 17.37
C LYS A 48 -14.87 -5.73 18.65
N PRO A 49 -13.98 -5.18 19.51
CA PRO A 49 -13.44 -3.82 19.58
C PRO A 49 -12.11 -3.62 18.84
N TYR A 50 -11.56 -4.62 18.17
CA TYR A 50 -10.21 -4.60 17.58
C TYR A 50 -10.13 -3.78 16.28
N LYS A 51 -11.27 -3.45 15.66
CA LYS A 51 -11.33 -2.78 14.36
C LYS A 51 -10.45 -1.54 14.21
N PRO A 52 -10.43 -0.58 15.15
CA PRO A 52 -9.58 0.62 15.00
C PRO A 52 -8.10 0.28 14.95
N TYR A 53 -7.68 -0.68 15.77
CA TYR A 53 -6.31 -1.16 15.80
C TYR A 53 -5.95 -1.89 14.49
N LEU A 54 -6.82 -2.77 14.01
CA LEU A 54 -6.59 -3.52 12.78
C LEU A 54 -6.43 -2.61 11.55
N ILE A 55 -7.21 -1.52 11.48
CA ILE A 55 -7.08 -0.53 10.41
C ILE A 55 -5.78 0.26 10.55
N PHE A 56 -5.40 0.65 11.77
CA PHE A 56 -4.16 1.37 12.05
C PHE A 56 -2.91 0.54 11.75
N ALA A 57 -2.92 -0.73 12.16
CA ALA A 57 -1.79 -1.67 12.01
C ALA A 57 -1.72 -2.34 10.62
N LEU A 58 -2.60 -1.95 9.69
CA LEU A 58 -2.68 -2.55 8.37
C LEU A 58 -1.51 -2.08 7.50
N THR A 59 -0.59 -2.99 7.22
CA THR A 59 0.52 -2.81 6.27
C THR A 59 0.30 -3.66 5.02
N ASP A 60 1.19 -3.54 4.03
CA ASP A 60 1.13 -4.34 2.81
C ASP A 60 1.22 -5.85 3.14
N GLU A 61 2.09 -6.21 4.07
CA GLU A 61 2.32 -7.58 4.51
C GLU A 61 1.09 -8.12 5.26
N THR A 62 0.55 -7.33 6.19
CA THR A 62 -0.67 -7.71 6.93
C THR A 62 -1.84 -7.88 5.95
N TYR A 63 -1.98 -6.95 4.99
CA TYR A 63 -3.02 -7.03 3.97
C TYR A 63 -2.90 -8.31 3.14
N SER A 64 -1.70 -8.66 2.68
CA SER A 64 -1.47 -9.85 1.87
C SER A 64 -1.88 -11.14 2.58
N LEU A 65 -1.65 -11.21 3.90
CA LEU A 65 -2.00 -12.37 4.71
C LEU A 65 -3.49 -12.48 5.02
N VAL A 66 -4.18 -11.34 5.22
CA VAL A 66 -5.57 -11.35 5.66
C VAL A 66 -6.58 -11.17 4.53
N CYS A 67 -6.15 -10.71 3.34
CA CYS A 67 -7.06 -10.48 2.22
C CYS A 67 -7.57 -11.78 1.59
N SER A 68 -6.78 -12.88 1.60
CA SER A 68 -7.18 -14.19 1.08
C SER A 68 -8.31 -14.83 1.88
N GLY A 69 -8.38 -14.56 3.16
CA GLY A 69 -9.47 -15.00 4.01
C GLY A 69 -9.36 -16.40 4.57
N ASP A 70 -8.25 -17.04 4.35
CA ASP A 70 -7.99 -18.38 4.84
C ASP A 70 -7.65 -18.33 6.34
N VAL A 71 -8.69 -18.41 7.17
CA VAL A 71 -8.51 -18.57 8.62
C VAL A 71 -8.44 -20.06 8.91
N PRO A 72 -7.43 -20.54 9.67
CA PRO A 72 -7.32 -21.94 10.03
C PRO A 72 -8.56 -22.45 10.76
N GLU A 73 -8.96 -23.68 10.47
CA GLU A 73 -10.12 -24.31 11.12
C GLU A 73 -9.98 -24.33 12.66
N GLY A 74 -11.04 -23.96 13.35
CA GLY A 74 -11.06 -23.91 14.81
C GLY A 74 -10.49 -22.63 15.44
N VAL A 75 -10.03 -21.67 14.64
CA VAL A 75 -9.53 -20.38 15.14
C VAL A 75 -10.60 -19.29 14.95
N GLU A 76 -10.84 -18.52 16.01
CA GLU A 76 -11.75 -17.37 15.94
C GLU A 76 -11.17 -16.28 15.04
N GLU A 77 -11.87 -15.92 13.96
CA GLU A 77 -11.41 -14.96 12.94
C GLU A 77 -10.92 -13.63 13.52
N LYS A 78 -11.61 -13.11 14.54
CA LYS A 78 -11.22 -11.86 15.22
C LYS A 78 -9.86 -11.94 15.88
N LYS A 79 -9.59 -13.06 16.56
CA LYS A 79 -8.31 -13.30 17.23
C LYS A 79 -7.19 -13.52 16.22
N TYR A 80 -7.50 -14.22 15.14
CA TYR A 80 -6.54 -14.43 14.05
C TYR A 80 -6.09 -13.10 13.47
N PHE A 81 -7.00 -12.24 13.05
CA PHE A 81 -6.65 -10.93 12.50
C PHE A 81 -5.88 -10.05 13.49
N PHE A 82 -6.29 -10.07 14.75
CA PHE A 82 -5.58 -9.32 15.80
C PHE A 82 -4.16 -9.83 16.00
N LEU A 83 -3.96 -11.13 16.13
CA LEU A 83 -2.63 -11.73 16.34
C LEU A 83 -1.71 -11.52 15.14
N VAL A 84 -2.20 -11.71 13.91
CA VAL A 84 -1.42 -11.47 12.69
C VAL A 84 -0.97 -10.01 12.64
N SER A 85 -1.86 -9.06 12.87
CA SER A 85 -1.54 -7.64 12.86
C SER A 85 -0.56 -7.26 13.98
N LEU A 86 -0.75 -7.81 15.18
CA LEU A 86 0.12 -7.54 16.33
C LEU A 86 1.52 -8.10 16.12
N LEU A 87 1.63 -9.35 15.67
CA LEU A 87 2.93 -9.99 15.42
C LEU A 87 3.67 -9.26 14.30
N ASN A 88 2.98 -8.91 13.22
CA ASN A 88 3.59 -8.17 12.12
C ASN A 88 4.12 -6.81 12.59
N GLN A 89 3.35 -6.07 13.41
CA GLN A 89 3.80 -4.81 13.97
C GLN A 89 5.01 -4.97 14.91
N ILE A 90 5.02 -6.01 15.74
CA ILE A 90 6.15 -6.32 16.62
C ILE A 90 7.41 -6.61 15.77
N TYR A 91 7.30 -7.45 14.74
CA TYR A 91 8.42 -7.76 13.85
C TYR A 91 8.92 -6.52 13.11
N TRP A 92 8.00 -5.65 12.67
CA TRP A 92 8.37 -4.39 12.02
C TRP A 92 9.15 -3.46 12.95
N VAL A 93 8.70 -3.31 14.19
CA VAL A 93 9.40 -2.48 15.20
C VAL A 93 10.76 -3.07 15.54
N ILE A 94 10.83 -4.38 15.83
CA ILE A 94 12.10 -5.06 16.16
C ILE A 94 13.06 -4.95 14.98
N GLY A 95 12.62 -5.24 13.76
CA GLY A 95 13.43 -5.16 12.55
C GLY A 95 13.96 -3.74 12.30
N SER A 96 13.12 -2.72 12.51
CA SER A 96 13.50 -1.32 12.36
C SER A 96 14.57 -0.89 13.39
N VAL A 97 14.41 -1.29 14.65
CA VAL A 97 15.39 -1.01 15.72
C VAL A 97 16.69 -1.74 15.43
N MET A 98 16.64 -3.03 15.09
CA MET A 98 17.84 -3.81 14.75
C MET A 98 18.56 -3.23 13.53
N GLY A 99 17.82 -2.90 12.46
CA GLY A 99 18.36 -2.29 11.26
C GLY A 99 19.03 -0.94 11.54
N SER A 100 18.42 -0.11 12.39
CA SER A 100 18.98 1.19 12.80
C SER A 100 20.28 1.02 13.60
N VAL A 101 20.30 0.10 14.56
CA VAL A 101 21.50 -0.19 15.38
C VAL A 101 22.62 -0.78 14.51
N LEU A 102 22.32 -1.78 13.70
CA LEU A 102 23.30 -2.40 12.82
C LEU A 102 23.85 -1.40 11.78
N GLY A 103 22.99 -0.58 11.20
CA GLY A 103 23.38 0.45 10.24
C GLY A 103 24.25 1.55 10.85
N SER A 104 24.13 1.82 12.16
CA SER A 104 24.98 2.79 12.86
C SER A 104 26.36 2.22 13.24
N VAL A 105 26.44 0.91 13.45
CA VAL A 105 27.68 0.23 13.90
C VAL A 105 28.48 -0.35 12.73
N LEU A 106 27.80 -0.85 11.72
CA LEU A 106 28.40 -1.52 10.58
C LEU A 106 28.30 -0.64 9.33
N ASN A 107 29.44 -0.37 8.68
CA ASN A 107 29.47 0.21 7.33
C ASN A 107 29.04 -0.86 6.31
N ILE A 108 27.74 -1.19 6.29
CA ILE A 108 27.19 -2.17 5.36
C ILE A 108 26.81 -1.42 4.07
N ASN A 109 27.27 -1.96 2.94
CA ASN A 109 26.75 -1.51 1.65
C ASN A 109 25.28 -1.92 1.55
N THR A 110 24.38 -0.94 1.53
CA THR A 110 22.94 -1.16 1.41
C THR A 110 22.45 -1.23 -0.03
N GLU A 111 23.36 -1.14 -1.02
CA GLU A 111 23.03 -1.36 -2.42
C GLU A 111 22.38 -2.74 -2.60
N GLY A 112 21.16 -2.76 -3.10
CA GLY A 112 20.38 -3.98 -3.30
C GLY A 112 19.39 -4.32 -2.18
N ILE A 113 19.45 -3.71 -1.00
CA ILE A 113 18.40 -3.90 0.02
C ILE A 113 17.05 -3.34 -0.49
N ASP A 114 17.07 -2.25 -1.25
CA ASP A 114 15.87 -1.69 -1.89
C ASP A 114 15.19 -2.68 -2.84
N PHE A 115 15.96 -3.61 -3.42
CA PHE A 115 15.42 -4.66 -4.27
C PHE A 115 14.54 -5.65 -3.49
N SER A 116 14.76 -5.85 -2.18
CA SER A 116 13.93 -6.76 -1.37
C SER A 116 12.47 -6.31 -1.31
N MET A 117 12.19 -5.00 -1.27
CA MET A 117 10.82 -4.48 -1.35
C MET A 117 10.18 -4.78 -2.71
N THR A 118 10.92 -4.57 -3.79
CA THR A 118 10.44 -4.89 -5.14
C THR A 118 10.19 -6.39 -5.29
N ALA A 119 11.09 -7.23 -4.78
CA ALA A 119 10.94 -8.68 -4.78
C ALA A 119 9.70 -9.12 -3.98
N LEU A 120 9.46 -8.53 -2.81
CA LEU A 120 8.27 -8.83 -2.00
C LEU A 120 6.98 -8.56 -2.80
N PHE A 121 6.87 -7.38 -3.41
CA PHE A 121 5.70 -7.06 -4.22
C PHE A 121 5.53 -7.97 -5.43
N LEU A 122 6.64 -8.38 -6.06
CA LEU A 122 6.60 -9.33 -7.17
C LEU A 122 6.11 -10.71 -6.71
N VAL A 123 6.56 -11.19 -5.56
CA VAL A 123 6.10 -12.46 -4.98
C VAL A 123 4.61 -12.40 -4.66
N VAL A 124 4.15 -11.36 -3.96
CA VAL A 124 2.72 -11.16 -3.64
C VAL A 124 1.86 -11.09 -4.90
N PHE A 125 2.32 -10.36 -5.92
CA PHE A 125 1.63 -10.30 -7.21
C PHE A 125 1.55 -11.67 -7.88
N THR A 126 2.66 -12.40 -7.90
CA THR A 126 2.74 -13.75 -8.51
C THR A 126 1.83 -14.74 -7.78
N GLU A 127 1.82 -14.71 -6.46
CA GLU A 127 0.94 -15.54 -5.63
C GLU A 127 -0.54 -15.25 -5.91
N GLN A 128 -0.92 -13.98 -5.94
CA GLN A 128 -2.29 -13.59 -6.30
C GLN A 128 -2.65 -13.97 -7.75
N TRP A 129 -1.69 -13.83 -8.65
CA TRP A 129 -1.88 -14.26 -10.04
C TRP A 129 -2.14 -15.77 -10.12
N MET A 130 -1.37 -16.58 -9.42
CA MET A 130 -1.52 -18.05 -9.43
C MET A 130 -2.81 -18.51 -8.71
N SER A 131 -3.23 -17.82 -7.65
CA SER A 131 -4.44 -18.18 -6.88
C SER A 131 -5.74 -17.79 -7.58
N THR A 132 -5.70 -16.83 -8.50
CA THR A 132 -6.89 -16.28 -9.17
C THR A 132 -7.04 -16.85 -10.59
N LYS A 133 -8.22 -17.34 -10.94
CA LYS A 133 -8.52 -17.82 -12.31
C LYS A 133 -8.86 -16.71 -13.30
N ASP A 134 -9.34 -15.55 -12.82
CA ASP A 134 -9.73 -14.39 -13.65
C ASP A 134 -8.68 -13.28 -13.55
N HIS A 135 -7.79 -13.22 -14.52
CA HIS A 135 -6.70 -12.24 -14.57
C HIS A 135 -7.08 -10.88 -15.15
N ARG A 136 -8.34 -10.67 -15.56
CA ARG A 136 -8.79 -9.43 -16.21
C ARG A 136 -8.53 -8.20 -15.34
N SER A 137 -8.80 -8.30 -14.04
CA SER A 137 -8.57 -7.22 -13.09
C SER A 137 -7.08 -6.89 -12.93
N ALA A 138 -6.22 -7.91 -12.87
CA ALA A 138 -4.78 -7.74 -12.78
C ALA A 138 -4.19 -7.09 -14.04
N VAL A 139 -4.59 -7.58 -15.21
CA VAL A 139 -4.16 -7.03 -16.50
C VAL A 139 -4.63 -5.57 -16.66
N ALA A 140 -5.89 -5.26 -16.31
CA ALA A 140 -6.41 -3.90 -16.34
C ALA A 140 -5.64 -2.97 -15.39
N GLY A 141 -5.30 -3.45 -14.19
CA GLY A 141 -4.49 -2.71 -13.22
C GLY A 141 -3.08 -2.41 -13.73
N VAL A 142 -2.40 -3.40 -14.27
CA VAL A 142 -1.06 -3.23 -14.85
C VAL A 142 -1.10 -2.26 -16.04
N ALA A 143 -2.04 -2.45 -16.97
CA ALA A 143 -2.20 -1.56 -18.12
C ALA A 143 -2.46 -0.10 -17.72
N ALA A 144 -3.38 0.13 -16.77
CA ALA A 144 -3.66 1.46 -16.24
C ALA A 144 -2.43 2.09 -15.58
N SER A 145 -1.66 1.31 -14.81
CA SER A 145 -0.42 1.79 -14.18
C SER A 145 0.64 2.19 -15.21
N VAL A 146 0.84 1.37 -16.24
CA VAL A 146 1.80 1.68 -17.32
C VAL A 146 1.37 2.92 -18.10
N ILE A 147 0.11 3.06 -18.44
CA ILE A 147 -0.42 4.25 -19.13
C ILE A 147 -0.22 5.49 -18.25
N CYS A 148 -0.56 5.44 -16.97
CA CYS A 148 -0.36 6.56 -16.06
C CYS A 148 1.13 6.91 -15.90
N LEU A 149 2.02 5.91 -15.86
CA LEU A 149 3.46 6.12 -15.79
C LEU A 149 3.99 6.86 -17.02
N LEU A 150 3.51 6.50 -18.20
CA LEU A 150 3.91 7.15 -19.47
C LEU A 150 3.40 8.59 -19.58
N ILE A 151 2.21 8.88 -19.05
CA ILE A 151 1.57 10.22 -19.11
C ILE A 151 2.12 11.16 -18.04
N PHE A 152 2.21 10.70 -16.79
CA PHE A 152 2.53 11.53 -15.61
C PHE A 152 4.00 11.44 -15.18
N GLY A 153 4.76 10.48 -15.72
CA GLY A 153 6.14 10.23 -15.33
C GLY A 153 6.27 9.58 -13.95
N ALA A 154 7.49 9.12 -13.63
CA ALA A 154 7.78 8.31 -12.44
C ALA A 154 7.48 9.00 -11.09
N SER A 155 7.53 10.33 -11.04
CA SER A 155 7.33 11.08 -9.78
C SER A 155 5.86 11.32 -9.41
N ALA A 156 4.94 11.30 -10.37
CA ALA A 156 3.54 11.68 -10.12
C ALA A 156 2.49 10.61 -10.53
N PHE A 157 2.90 9.48 -11.10
CA PHE A 157 1.97 8.48 -11.64
C PHE A 157 1.14 7.75 -10.58
N LEU A 158 1.60 7.68 -9.33
CA LEU A 158 1.05 6.81 -8.31
C LEU A 158 -0.42 7.12 -7.99
N ILE A 159 -0.76 8.37 -7.69
CA ILE A 159 -2.14 8.78 -7.39
C ILE A 159 -3.06 8.63 -8.62
N PRO A 160 -2.71 9.12 -9.81
CA PRO A 160 -3.55 8.91 -10.99
C PRO A 160 -3.78 7.43 -11.32
N SER A 161 -2.75 6.58 -11.16
CA SER A 161 -2.90 5.14 -11.39
C SER A 161 -3.86 4.50 -10.40
N MET A 162 -3.75 4.81 -9.10
CA MET A 162 -4.65 4.28 -8.09
C MET A 162 -6.10 4.68 -8.33
N ILE A 163 -6.36 5.94 -8.67
CA ILE A 163 -7.71 6.42 -9.03
C ILE A 163 -8.22 5.70 -10.26
N SER A 164 -7.42 5.63 -11.33
CA SER A 164 -7.78 4.98 -12.58
C SER A 164 -8.10 3.49 -12.39
N ILE A 165 -7.26 2.77 -11.64
CA ILE A 165 -7.48 1.36 -11.31
C ILE A 165 -8.79 1.19 -10.54
N THR A 166 -9.03 2.02 -9.52
CA THR A 166 -10.25 1.95 -8.70
C THR A 166 -11.50 2.17 -9.56
N VAL A 167 -11.48 3.18 -10.43
CA VAL A 167 -12.60 3.46 -11.35
C VAL A 167 -12.82 2.29 -12.31
N ILE A 168 -11.77 1.81 -12.97
CA ILE A 168 -11.85 0.69 -13.93
C ILE A 168 -12.41 -0.56 -13.25
N LEU A 169 -11.87 -0.94 -12.08
CA LEU A 169 -12.33 -2.13 -11.37
C LEU A 169 -13.76 -2.01 -10.87
N THR A 170 -14.18 -0.83 -10.43
CA THR A 170 -15.56 -0.56 -10.01
C THR A 170 -16.53 -0.69 -11.18
N LEU A 171 -16.18 -0.14 -12.33
CA LEU A 171 -16.99 -0.27 -13.55
C LEU A 171 -17.07 -1.74 -14.03
N MET A 172 -15.96 -2.46 -14.02
CA MET A 172 -15.92 -3.89 -14.36
C MET A 172 -16.76 -4.74 -13.40
N ARG A 173 -16.77 -4.42 -12.11
CA ARG A 173 -17.60 -5.11 -11.11
C ARG A 173 -19.08 -4.80 -11.30
N GLY A 174 -19.43 -3.56 -11.62
CA GLY A 174 -20.79 -3.13 -11.92
C GLY A 174 -21.37 -3.87 -13.12
N SER A 175 -20.60 -4.02 -14.20
CA SER A 175 -21.00 -4.75 -15.41
C SER A 175 -21.29 -6.22 -15.13
N LYS A 176 -20.46 -6.92 -14.36
CA LYS A 176 -20.69 -8.33 -13.97
C LYS A 176 -21.98 -8.53 -13.15
N LYS A 177 -22.33 -7.57 -12.29
CA LYS A 177 -23.55 -7.65 -11.47
C LYS A 177 -24.82 -7.47 -12.31
N THR A 178 -24.78 -6.65 -13.34
CA THR A 178 -25.90 -6.42 -14.27
C THR A 178 -26.15 -7.66 -15.15
N GLU A 179 -25.09 -8.30 -15.64
CA GLU A 179 -25.15 -9.48 -16.48
C GLU A 179 -25.70 -10.70 -15.70
N SER A 180 -25.29 -10.87 -14.44
CA SER A 180 -25.82 -11.92 -13.55
C SER A 180 -27.30 -11.71 -13.21
N SER A 181 -27.77 -10.46 -13.10
CA SER A 181 -29.17 -10.14 -12.81
C SER A 181 -30.09 -10.37 -14.01
N GLN A 182 -29.59 -10.23 -15.25
CA GLN A 182 -30.35 -10.51 -16.46
C GLN A 182 -30.46 -12.00 -16.79
N MET A 183 -29.53 -12.83 -16.26
CA MET A 183 -29.51 -14.27 -16.50
C MET A 183 -30.43 -15.05 -15.55
N THR A 184 -30.95 -14.37 -14.51
CA THR A 184 -31.84 -14.93 -13.48
C THR A 184 -33.30 -14.43 -13.62
N ALA A 185 -33.58 -13.59 -14.60
CA ALA A 185 -34.93 -13.08 -14.95
C ALA A 185 -35.44 -13.75 -16.21
#